data_de5c2b50202cd46cea4b38fd628f3d14
#
_entry.id   de5c2b50202cd46cea4b38fd628f3d14
#
_cell.length_a   1.000
_cell.length_b   1.000
_cell.length_c   1.000
_cell.angle_alpha   90.00
_cell.angle_beta   90.00
_cell.angle_gamma   90.00
#
_symmetry.space_group_name_H-M   'P 1'
#
loop_
_entity.id
_entity.type
_entity.pdbx_description
1 polymer ?
#
loop_
_entity_poly.entity_id
_entity_poly.type
_entity_poly.pdbx_seq_one_letter_code
_entity_poly.pdbx_strand_id
1 'polypeptide(L)'
;MRRFATGMLLALSAGWAVLFPATAFPALTIEITQGEDSGTPIAAVPFRWHGDGEPPEDIRAIIAADLHRSGRFDLLPTADFLSKPSEITEVRYKDWRLIKAEALVIGRVIEKGPDQFEVSFQLLDVYREKIKFGLRFSASAAQLRQVAHQISDRIFYEMTGIRGSFDTRIAYVTMNQQDNSDRLYRLMVADSDGHDPQQILQTTNLPVLSPAWSPNGEWLAYVSFSNATSGANIWLQDINSGNSRTSAQVEGTASAPAWSPDGKW
;
A
#
# COMPACT_ATOMS: atom_id res chain seq x y z
N MET A 1 60.54 75.52 -35.26
CA MET A 1 61.95 75.08 -35.05
C MET A 1 61.94 73.91 -34.06
N ARG A 2 62.70 72.84 -34.42
CA ARG A 2 63.12 71.69 -33.62
C ARG A 2 62.12 70.64 -33.26
N ARG A 3 62.30 69.61 -33.99
CA ARG A 3 62.00 68.15 -33.78
C ARG A 3 62.59 67.63 -32.46
N PHE A 4 61.91 66.70 -31.80
CA PHE A 4 62.54 65.56 -31.18
C PHE A 4 61.54 64.39 -31.15
N ALA A 5 62.00 63.35 -31.79
CA ALA A 5 61.37 62.03 -31.77
C ALA A 5 61.76 61.31 -30.50
N THR A 6 60.85 60.61 -29.86
CA THR A 6 61.18 59.67 -28.80
C THR A 6 60.45 58.35 -29.06
N GLY A 7 61.23 57.33 -29.24
CA GLY A 7 60.79 55.99 -29.63
C GLY A 7 60.03 55.27 -28.58
N MET A 8 59.07 54.49 -29.05
CA MET A 8 58.25 53.60 -28.24
C MET A 8 58.87 52.21 -28.21
N LEU A 9 59.40 51.84 -27.06
CA LEU A 9 59.84 50.45 -26.76
C LEU A 9 58.61 49.60 -26.43
N LEU A 10 58.28 48.66 -27.33
CA LEU A 10 57.32 47.57 -27.09
C LEU A 10 58.05 46.47 -26.33
N ALA A 11 57.69 46.31 -25.08
CA ALA A 11 58.04 45.11 -24.29
C ALA A 11 57.06 44.02 -24.59
N LEU A 12 57.48 43.01 -25.34
CA LEU A 12 56.76 41.72 -25.45
C LEU A 12 56.92 40.92 -24.13
N SER A 13 55.86 40.85 -23.30
CA SER A 13 55.76 39.91 -22.22
C SER A 13 55.12 38.60 -22.72
N ALA A 14 55.95 37.62 -23.04
CA ALA A 14 55.49 36.27 -23.35
C ALA A 14 54.96 35.61 -22.06
N GLY A 15 53.62 35.61 -21.90
CA GLY A 15 52.96 34.85 -20.83
C GLY A 15 53.01 33.34 -21.11
N TRP A 16 53.78 32.62 -20.34
CA TRP A 16 53.71 31.15 -20.30
C TRP A 16 52.39 30.73 -19.64
N ALA A 17 51.40 30.35 -20.44
CA ALA A 17 50.22 29.64 -19.97
C ALA A 17 50.64 28.23 -19.59
N VAL A 18 50.79 27.96 -18.31
CA VAL A 18 50.97 26.61 -17.77
C VAL A 18 49.63 25.89 -17.89
N LEU A 19 49.46 25.04 -18.90
CA LEU A 19 48.35 24.10 -19.00
C LEU A 19 48.52 23.03 -17.89
N PHE A 20 47.79 23.20 -16.81
CA PHE A 20 47.58 22.08 -15.85
C PHE A 20 46.63 21.07 -16.51
N PRO A 21 47.00 19.79 -16.66
CA PRO A 21 46.07 18.79 -17.07
C PRO A 21 45.02 18.67 -15.98
N ALA A 22 43.75 18.99 -16.29
CA ALA A 22 42.62 18.67 -15.42
C ALA A 22 42.54 17.14 -15.29
N THR A 23 42.93 16.62 -14.17
CA THR A 23 42.67 15.20 -13.83
C THR A 23 41.16 15.04 -13.76
N ALA A 24 40.58 14.51 -14.81
CA ALA A 24 39.19 14.04 -14.79
C ALA A 24 39.13 12.86 -13.80
N PHE A 25 38.54 13.06 -12.63
CA PHE A 25 38.17 11.95 -11.77
C PHE A 25 37.08 11.16 -12.49
N PRO A 26 37.21 9.83 -12.63
CA PRO A 26 36.15 9.04 -13.20
C PRO A 26 34.90 9.23 -12.32
N ALA A 27 33.87 9.85 -12.87
CA ALA A 27 32.59 9.89 -12.24
C ALA A 27 32.10 8.44 -12.09
N LEU A 28 31.83 8.00 -10.86
CA LEU A 28 31.21 6.71 -10.61
C LEU A 28 29.81 6.76 -11.21
N THR A 29 29.68 6.25 -12.42
CA THR A 29 28.36 6.07 -13.04
C THR A 29 27.79 4.78 -12.45
N ILE A 30 26.88 4.90 -11.50
CA ILE A 30 26.06 3.78 -11.05
C ILE A 30 24.99 3.61 -12.12
N GLU A 31 25.22 2.71 -13.04
CA GLU A 31 24.18 2.24 -13.94
C GLU A 31 23.27 1.30 -13.13
N ILE A 32 22.13 1.81 -12.67
CA ILE A 32 21.06 0.96 -12.14
C ILE A 32 20.47 0.27 -13.37
N THR A 33 21.03 -0.86 -13.75
CA THR A 33 20.31 -1.81 -14.57
C THR A 33 19.12 -2.24 -13.71
N GLN A 34 17.94 -1.68 -13.99
CA GLN A 34 16.69 -2.29 -13.57
C GLN A 34 16.70 -3.69 -14.17
N GLY A 35 17.11 -4.69 -13.38
CA GLY A 35 16.61 -6.03 -13.59
C GLY A 35 15.10 -5.86 -13.56
N GLU A 36 14.41 -6.40 -14.54
CA GLU A 36 12.98 -6.61 -14.39
C GLU A 36 12.83 -7.42 -13.10
N ASP A 37 12.48 -6.74 -12.00
CA ASP A 37 11.96 -7.40 -10.81
C ASP A 37 10.60 -7.98 -11.23
N SER A 38 10.65 -9.03 -12.04
CA SER A 38 9.48 -9.84 -12.31
C SER A 38 9.08 -10.43 -10.96
N GLY A 39 7.87 -10.09 -10.51
CA GLY A 39 7.34 -10.61 -9.26
C GLY A 39 7.40 -12.14 -9.24
N THR A 40 7.41 -12.73 -8.06
CA THR A 40 7.36 -14.20 -7.93
C THR A 40 6.09 -14.74 -8.58
N PRO A 41 6.18 -15.65 -9.59
CA PRO A 41 5.00 -16.20 -10.24
C PRO A 41 4.17 -17.05 -9.26
N ILE A 42 2.94 -16.60 -8.99
CA ILE A 42 2.03 -17.25 -8.06
C ILE A 42 0.67 -17.53 -8.70
N ALA A 43 0.16 -18.73 -8.48
CA ALA A 43 -1.16 -19.14 -8.90
C ALA A 43 -2.09 -19.14 -7.68
N ALA A 44 -3.15 -18.33 -7.69
CA ALA A 44 -4.23 -18.38 -6.71
C ALA A 44 -5.44 -19.07 -7.35
N VAL A 45 -5.71 -20.30 -6.94
CA VAL A 45 -6.82 -21.11 -7.46
C VAL A 45 -8.14 -20.63 -6.85
N PRO A 46 -9.25 -20.61 -7.60
CA PRO A 46 -10.57 -20.38 -7.03
C PRO A 46 -10.85 -21.34 -5.86
N PHE A 47 -11.23 -20.79 -4.71
CA PHE A 47 -11.52 -21.58 -3.54
C PHE A 47 -12.79 -22.39 -3.77
N ARG A 48 -12.75 -23.69 -3.43
CA ARG A 48 -13.91 -24.56 -3.58
C ARG A 48 -14.97 -24.18 -2.56
N TRP A 49 -16.17 -23.86 -3.08
CA TRP A 49 -17.33 -23.60 -2.24
C TRP A 49 -18.05 -24.89 -1.86
N HIS A 50 -18.38 -25.02 -0.58
CA HIS A 50 -19.19 -26.07 0.01
C HIS A 50 -20.30 -25.44 0.86
N GLY A 51 -21.38 -25.04 0.22
CA GLY A 51 -22.55 -24.45 0.84
C GLY A 51 -23.68 -24.31 -0.17
N ASP A 52 -24.80 -23.74 0.26
CA ASP A 52 -25.95 -23.50 -0.58
C ASP A 52 -25.77 -22.20 -1.38
N GLY A 53 -26.22 -22.18 -2.64
CA GLY A 53 -26.15 -21.02 -3.52
C GLY A 53 -24.74 -20.59 -3.89
N GLU A 54 -24.52 -19.28 -4.01
CA GLU A 54 -23.22 -18.68 -4.31
C GLU A 54 -22.46 -18.31 -3.03
N PRO A 55 -21.10 -18.37 -3.04
CA PRO A 55 -20.34 -17.94 -1.88
C PRO A 55 -20.59 -16.44 -1.61
N PRO A 56 -20.71 -16.04 -0.33
CA PRO A 56 -20.93 -14.63 0.02
C PRO A 56 -19.79 -13.70 -0.44
N GLU A 57 -18.58 -14.23 -0.61
CA GLU A 57 -17.39 -13.48 -1.00
C GLU A 57 -16.43 -14.33 -1.86
N ASP A 58 -15.83 -13.74 -2.88
CA ASP A 58 -14.77 -14.37 -3.67
C ASP A 58 -13.40 -14.16 -2.98
N ILE A 59 -13.08 -15.05 -2.06
CA ILE A 59 -11.81 -15.04 -1.30
C ILE A 59 -10.60 -15.01 -2.24
N ARG A 60 -10.64 -15.78 -3.33
CA ARG A 60 -9.54 -15.82 -4.31
C ARG A 60 -9.32 -14.47 -4.99
N ALA A 61 -10.40 -13.80 -5.40
CA ALA A 61 -10.30 -12.51 -6.09
C ALA A 61 -9.63 -11.45 -5.21
N ILE A 62 -9.97 -11.42 -3.92
CA ILE A 62 -9.37 -10.50 -2.94
C ILE A 62 -7.89 -10.82 -2.77
N ILE A 63 -7.53 -12.08 -2.51
CA ILE A 63 -6.13 -12.50 -2.36
C ILE A 63 -5.32 -12.14 -3.60
N ALA A 64 -5.84 -12.40 -4.79
CA ALA A 64 -5.16 -12.09 -6.03
C ALA A 64 -4.93 -10.56 -6.19
N ALA A 65 -5.96 -9.75 -5.89
CA ALA A 65 -5.85 -8.30 -5.96
C ALA A 65 -4.80 -7.75 -4.97
N ASP A 66 -4.79 -8.25 -3.74
CA ASP A 66 -3.82 -7.88 -2.71
C ASP A 66 -2.38 -8.19 -3.15
N LEU A 67 -2.13 -9.44 -3.52
CA LEU A 67 -0.80 -9.89 -3.92
C LEU A 67 -0.31 -9.14 -5.17
N HIS A 68 -1.18 -8.90 -6.15
CA HIS A 68 -0.85 -8.10 -7.34
C HIS A 68 -0.49 -6.66 -6.96
N ARG A 69 -1.32 -6.00 -6.12
CA ARG A 69 -1.10 -4.62 -5.67
C ARG A 69 0.21 -4.44 -4.92
N SER A 70 0.73 -5.49 -4.29
CA SER A 70 2.02 -5.44 -3.59
C SER A 70 3.23 -5.24 -4.52
N GLY A 71 3.08 -5.52 -5.82
CA GLY A 71 4.16 -5.48 -6.80
C GLY A 71 5.24 -6.57 -6.60
N ARG A 72 5.04 -7.51 -5.67
CA ARG A 72 6.00 -8.59 -5.38
C ARG A 72 5.66 -9.91 -6.05
N PHE A 73 4.46 -10.03 -6.57
CA PHE A 73 3.96 -11.27 -7.18
C PHE A 73 3.45 -11.02 -8.58
N ASP A 74 3.75 -11.97 -9.45
CA ASP A 74 3.16 -12.07 -10.78
C ASP A 74 2.02 -13.10 -10.74
N LEU A 75 0.78 -12.60 -10.79
CA LEU A 75 -0.42 -13.42 -10.69
C LEU A 75 -0.70 -14.13 -12.01
N LEU A 76 -0.61 -15.45 -12.00
CA LEU A 76 -0.91 -16.24 -13.19
C LEU A 76 -2.41 -16.20 -13.50
N PRO A 77 -2.79 -16.00 -14.81
CA PRO A 77 -4.17 -15.97 -15.23
C PRO A 77 -4.90 -17.29 -14.96
N THR A 78 -6.11 -17.23 -14.41
CA THR A 78 -6.91 -18.44 -14.14
C THR A 78 -7.29 -19.21 -15.42
N ALA A 79 -7.27 -18.54 -16.58
CA ALA A 79 -7.50 -19.17 -17.87
C ALA A 79 -6.42 -20.19 -18.25
N ASP A 80 -5.21 -20.02 -17.69
CA ASP A 80 -4.08 -20.92 -17.96
C ASP A 80 -4.06 -22.15 -17.04
N PHE A 81 -4.97 -22.23 -16.07
CA PHE A 81 -5.00 -23.31 -15.09
C PHE A 81 -5.57 -24.60 -15.70
N LEU A 82 -4.78 -25.66 -15.72
CA LEU A 82 -5.19 -26.98 -16.22
C LEU A 82 -6.14 -27.70 -15.24
N SER A 83 -6.13 -27.31 -13.97
CA SER A 83 -6.99 -27.86 -12.91
C SER A 83 -7.28 -26.82 -11.84
N LYS A 84 -8.27 -27.09 -10.99
CA LYS A 84 -8.65 -26.22 -9.87
C LYS A 84 -8.64 -27.03 -8.56
N PRO A 85 -7.47 -27.46 -8.07
CA PRO A 85 -7.37 -28.23 -6.85
C PRO A 85 -7.77 -27.38 -5.63
N SER A 86 -8.41 -28.01 -4.67
CA SER A 86 -8.74 -27.43 -3.37
C SER A 86 -8.04 -28.14 -2.22
N GLU A 87 -7.49 -29.30 -2.49
CA GLU A 87 -6.73 -30.14 -1.56
C GLU A 87 -5.42 -30.61 -2.19
N ILE A 88 -4.43 -30.88 -1.33
CA ILE A 88 -3.09 -31.25 -1.80
C ILE A 88 -3.08 -32.54 -2.63
N THR A 89 -3.97 -33.48 -2.34
CA THR A 89 -4.12 -34.74 -3.06
C THR A 89 -4.57 -34.58 -4.50
N GLU A 90 -5.17 -33.45 -4.83
CA GLU A 90 -5.62 -33.10 -6.18
C GLU A 90 -4.53 -32.38 -7.01
N VAL A 91 -3.41 -31.95 -6.36
CA VAL A 91 -2.39 -31.12 -6.99
C VAL A 91 -1.47 -31.97 -7.86
N ARG A 92 -1.41 -31.64 -9.13
CA ARG A 92 -0.44 -32.20 -10.08
C ARG A 92 0.64 -31.14 -10.32
N TYR A 93 1.73 -31.19 -9.57
CA TYR A 93 2.79 -30.17 -9.64
C TYR A 93 3.39 -29.96 -11.04
N LYS A 94 3.38 -31.00 -11.89
CA LYS A 94 3.85 -30.89 -13.29
C LYS A 94 3.05 -29.86 -14.08
N ASP A 95 1.73 -29.81 -13.87
CA ASP A 95 0.84 -28.90 -14.60
C ASP A 95 1.16 -27.45 -14.23
N TRP A 96 1.44 -27.18 -12.96
CA TRP A 96 1.79 -25.86 -12.45
C TRP A 96 3.18 -25.42 -12.91
N ARG A 97 4.14 -26.34 -13.03
CA ARG A 97 5.46 -26.05 -13.62
C ARG A 97 5.40 -25.66 -15.09
N LEU A 98 4.47 -26.23 -15.85
CA LEU A 98 4.27 -25.88 -17.27
C LEU A 98 3.92 -24.40 -17.46
N ILE A 99 3.14 -23.84 -16.55
CA ILE A 99 2.77 -22.42 -16.54
C ILE A 99 3.73 -21.57 -15.69
N LYS A 100 4.88 -22.13 -15.29
CA LYS A 100 5.95 -21.48 -14.51
C LYS A 100 5.52 -20.94 -13.15
N ALA A 101 4.50 -21.51 -12.51
CA ALA A 101 4.15 -21.17 -11.14
C ALA A 101 5.27 -21.60 -10.18
N GLU A 102 5.72 -20.70 -9.33
CA GLU A 102 6.64 -21.00 -8.22
C GLU A 102 5.87 -21.33 -6.95
N ALA A 103 4.78 -20.62 -6.72
CA ALA A 103 3.88 -20.81 -5.59
C ALA A 103 2.44 -21.07 -6.06
N LEU A 104 1.74 -21.88 -5.30
CA LEU A 104 0.36 -22.22 -5.55
C LEU A 104 -0.47 -22.06 -4.29
N VAL A 105 -1.54 -21.27 -4.36
CA VAL A 105 -2.52 -21.09 -3.29
C VAL A 105 -3.76 -21.89 -3.65
N ILE A 106 -4.13 -22.83 -2.80
CA ILE A 106 -5.36 -23.62 -2.89
C ILE A 106 -6.19 -23.43 -1.63
N GLY A 107 -7.50 -23.61 -1.73
CA GLY A 107 -8.35 -23.46 -0.57
C GLY A 107 -9.79 -23.85 -0.80
N ARG A 108 -10.55 -23.80 0.29
CA ARG A 108 -11.99 -24.06 0.28
C ARG A 108 -12.69 -23.19 1.32
N VAL A 109 -13.96 -22.92 1.06
CA VAL A 109 -14.89 -22.28 1.98
C VAL A 109 -16.04 -23.24 2.23
N ILE A 110 -16.32 -23.52 3.50
CA ILE A 110 -17.37 -24.46 3.91
C ILE A 110 -18.37 -23.70 4.78
N GLU A 111 -19.64 -23.70 4.37
CA GLU A 111 -20.73 -23.25 5.21
C GLU A 111 -21.00 -24.27 6.32
N LYS A 112 -20.94 -23.84 7.59
CA LYS A 112 -21.14 -24.69 8.77
C LYS A 112 -22.51 -24.50 9.39
N GLY A 113 -23.20 -23.44 9.03
CA GLY A 113 -24.52 -23.08 9.53
C GLY A 113 -24.85 -21.63 9.19
N PRO A 114 -25.98 -21.11 9.65
CA PRO A 114 -26.38 -19.75 9.40
C PRO A 114 -25.28 -18.75 9.79
N ASP A 115 -24.78 -17.98 8.82
CA ASP A 115 -23.71 -16.99 8.98
C ASP A 115 -22.42 -17.54 9.64
N GLN A 116 -22.11 -18.83 9.41
CA GLN A 116 -20.90 -19.48 9.93
C GLN A 116 -20.14 -20.17 8.80
N PHE A 117 -18.92 -19.74 8.57
CA PHE A 117 -18.06 -20.23 7.49
C PHE A 117 -16.72 -20.67 8.03
N GLU A 118 -16.19 -21.74 7.45
CA GLU A 118 -14.82 -22.18 7.64
C GLU A 118 -14.05 -21.96 6.35
N VAL A 119 -13.02 -21.11 6.40
CA VAL A 119 -12.09 -20.87 5.29
C VAL A 119 -10.80 -21.59 5.59
N SER A 120 -10.36 -22.47 4.71
CA SER A 120 -9.05 -23.12 4.81
C SER A 120 -8.26 -22.92 3.54
N PHE A 121 -6.95 -22.66 3.69
CA PHE A 121 -6.05 -22.52 2.56
C PHE A 121 -4.70 -23.19 2.81
N GLN A 122 -3.98 -23.45 1.75
CA GLN A 122 -2.60 -23.92 1.75
C GLN A 122 -1.78 -23.16 0.72
N LEU A 123 -0.57 -22.76 1.10
CA LEU A 123 0.45 -22.25 0.20
C LEU A 123 1.45 -23.37 -0.08
N LEU A 124 1.65 -23.68 -1.35
CA LEU A 124 2.50 -24.77 -1.81
C LEU A 124 3.70 -24.24 -2.60
N ASP A 125 4.85 -24.86 -2.40
CA ASP A 125 6.04 -24.69 -3.22
C ASP A 125 5.96 -25.69 -4.39
N VAL A 126 5.82 -25.17 -5.60
CA VAL A 126 5.59 -26.00 -6.80
C VAL A 126 6.82 -26.80 -7.17
N TYR A 127 8.01 -26.24 -7.03
CA TYR A 127 9.26 -26.92 -7.39
C TYR A 127 9.71 -27.94 -6.36
N ARG A 128 9.47 -27.65 -5.06
CA ARG A 128 9.81 -28.58 -3.98
C ARG A 128 8.71 -29.57 -3.65
N GLU A 129 7.54 -29.44 -4.30
CA GLU A 129 6.37 -30.32 -4.15
C GLU A 129 5.91 -30.49 -2.69
N LYS A 130 5.87 -29.38 -1.94
CA LYS A 130 5.51 -29.41 -0.52
C LYS A 130 4.67 -28.23 -0.09
N ILE A 131 3.94 -28.43 1.00
CA ILE A 131 3.25 -27.34 1.70
C ILE A 131 4.29 -26.46 2.38
N LYS A 132 4.28 -25.16 2.07
CA LYS A 132 5.03 -24.14 2.82
C LYS A 132 4.29 -23.78 4.10
N PHE A 133 2.96 -23.61 3.98
CA PHE A 133 2.14 -23.09 5.06
C PHE A 133 0.66 -23.35 4.78
N GLY A 134 -0.18 -23.37 5.83
CA GLY A 134 -1.64 -23.42 5.71
C GLY A 134 -2.32 -23.08 7.03
N LEU A 135 -3.49 -22.46 6.93
CA LEU A 135 -4.33 -22.11 8.08
C LEU A 135 -5.80 -22.39 7.80
N ARG A 136 -6.56 -22.34 8.89
CA ARG A 136 -8.01 -22.42 8.89
C ARG A 136 -8.56 -21.28 9.74
N PHE A 137 -9.62 -20.64 9.25
CA PHE A 137 -10.34 -19.56 9.92
C PHE A 137 -11.80 -19.94 10.09
N SER A 138 -12.41 -19.49 11.19
CA SER A 138 -13.86 -19.47 11.36
C SER A 138 -14.32 -18.02 11.29
N ALA A 139 -15.34 -17.72 10.49
CA ALA A 139 -15.77 -16.36 10.20
C ALA A 139 -17.29 -16.30 9.95
N SER A 140 -17.90 -15.14 10.17
CA SER A 140 -19.20 -14.76 9.61
C SER A 140 -19.06 -14.29 8.16
N ALA A 141 -20.16 -14.13 7.43
CA ALA A 141 -20.14 -13.59 6.08
C ALA A 141 -19.47 -12.21 6.03
N ALA A 142 -19.76 -11.32 6.97
CA ALA A 142 -19.17 -9.99 7.08
C ALA A 142 -17.64 -10.01 7.32
N GLN A 143 -17.10 -11.12 7.86
CA GLN A 143 -15.68 -11.25 8.16
C GLN A 143 -14.89 -11.95 7.03
N LEU A 144 -15.55 -12.53 6.04
CA LEU A 144 -14.88 -13.30 4.97
C LEU A 144 -13.86 -12.46 4.21
N ARG A 145 -14.19 -11.18 3.95
CA ARG A 145 -13.29 -10.26 3.30
C ARG A 145 -12.03 -10.02 4.15
N GLN A 146 -12.20 -9.76 5.43
CA GLN A 146 -11.08 -9.61 6.36
C GLN A 146 -10.20 -10.86 6.39
N VAL A 147 -10.81 -12.06 6.42
CA VAL A 147 -10.06 -13.32 6.34
C VAL A 147 -9.23 -13.41 5.06
N ALA A 148 -9.76 -12.96 3.91
CA ALA A 148 -9.00 -12.94 2.66
C ALA A 148 -7.76 -12.05 2.77
N HIS A 149 -7.87 -10.85 3.34
CA HIS A 149 -6.74 -9.95 3.59
C HIS A 149 -5.72 -10.56 4.57
N GLN A 150 -6.17 -11.24 5.62
CA GLN A 150 -5.29 -11.96 6.56
C GLN A 150 -4.53 -13.11 5.87
N ILE A 151 -5.18 -13.81 4.96
CA ILE A 151 -4.53 -14.83 4.13
C ILE A 151 -3.46 -14.17 3.25
N SER A 152 -3.77 -13.04 2.61
CA SER A 152 -2.83 -12.28 1.81
C SER A 152 -1.61 -11.83 2.61
N ASP A 153 -1.83 -11.28 3.81
CA ASP A 153 -0.76 -10.87 4.74
C ASP A 153 0.15 -12.05 5.09
N ARG A 154 -0.45 -13.21 5.32
CA ARG A 154 0.30 -14.40 5.68
C ARG A 154 1.10 -14.97 4.51
N ILE A 155 0.51 -15.02 3.31
CA ILE A 155 1.23 -15.41 2.09
C ILE A 155 2.39 -14.47 1.84
N PHE A 156 2.16 -13.16 1.95
CA PHE A 156 3.18 -12.13 1.75
C PHE A 156 4.35 -12.33 2.72
N TYR A 157 4.06 -12.55 4.01
CA TYR A 157 5.09 -12.80 5.02
C TYR A 157 5.90 -14.08 4.74
N GLU A 158 5.23 -15.18 4.43
CA GLU A 158 5.89 -16.48 4.17
C GLU A 158 6.77 -16.45 2.91
N MET A 159 6.44 -15.58 1.95
CA MET A 159 7.18 -15.48 0.70
C MET A 159 8.30 -14.43 0.74
N THR A 160 8.14 -13.36 1.52
CA THR A 160 9.06 -12.21 1.52
C THR A 160 9.80 -12.00 2.84
N GLY A 161 9.32 -12.58 3.95
CA GLY A 161 9.80 -12.29 5.30
C GLY A 161 9.34 -10.92 5.85
N ILE A 162 8.56 -10.17 5.09
CA ILE A 162 8.07 -8.83 5.46
C ILE A 162 6.61 -8.96 5.90
N ARG A 163 6.23 -8.26 6.98
CA ARG A 163 4.83 -8.24 7.42
C ARG A 163 3.96 -7.57 6.35
N GLY A 164 2.87 -8.23 5.98
CA GLY A 164 1.85 -7.65 5.10
C GLY A 164 1.03 -6.56 5.82
N SER A 165 0.29 -5.78 5.03
CA SER A 165 -0.57 -4.70 5.51
C SER A 165 -1.90 -4.66 4.75
N PHE A 166 -2.36 -5.83 4.27
CA PHE A 166 -3.62 -5.91 3.53
C PHE A 166 -4.83 -5.85 4.46
N ASP A 167 -4.77 -6.51 5.65
CA ASP A 167 -5.77 -6.39 6.72
C ASP A 167 -5.55 -5.12 7.54
N THR A 168 -5.63 -3.97 6.85
CA THR A 168 -5.54 -2.64 7.47
C THR A 168 -6.58 -1.69 6.88
N ARG A 169 -6.74 -0.52 7.49
CA ARG A 169 -7.63 0.54 7.01
C ARG A 169 -6.82 1.77 6.61
N ILE A 170 -7.33 2.49 5.62
CA ILE A 170 -6.81 3.78 5.19
C ILE A 170 -7.75 4.89 5.62
N ALA A 171 -7.18 6.04 6.02
CA ALA A 171 -7.92 7.28 6.20
C ALA A 171 -7.46 8.27 5.13
N TYR A 172 -8.41 8.90 4.46
CA TYR A 172 -8.12 9.83 3.37
C TYR A 172 -9.13 10.95 3.30
N VAL A 173 -8.75 12.03 2.66
CA VAL A 173 -9.63 13.18 2.45
C VAL A 173 -9.96 13.29 0.97
N THR A 174 -11.24 13.46 0.68
CA THR A 174 -11.69 13.86 -0.65
C THR A 174 -12.14 15.31 -0.66
N MET A 175 -11.91 16.02 -1.76
CA MET A 175 -12.39 17.37 -1.99
C MET A 175 -13.11 17.41 -3.33
N ASN A 176 -14.38 17.82 -3.31
CA ASN A 176 -15.19 18.07 -4.50
C ASN A 176 -15.58 19.53 -4.55
N GLN A 177 -15.36 20.18 -5.70
CA GLN A 177 -15.86 21.51 -5.95
C GLN A 177 -17.27 21.41 -6.56
N GLN A 178 -18.23 22.10 -5.96
CA GLN A 178 -19.59 22.20 -6.46
C GLN A 178 -19.76 23.44 -7.37
N ASP A 179 -20.86 23.50 -8.13
CA ASP A 179 -21.08 24.55 -9.15
C ASP A 179 -21.08 25.99 -8.62
N ASN A 180 -21.32 26.18 -7.32
CA ASN A 180 -21.34 27.48 -6.66
C ASN A 180 -19.99 27.89 -6.03
N SER A 181 -18.89 27.30 -6.46
CA SER A 181 -17.56 27.48 -5.87
C SER A 181 -17.39 26.95 -4.44
N ASP A 182 -18.40 26.32 -3.87
CA ASP A 182 -18.28 25.64 -2.58
C ASP A 182 -17.43 24.40 -2.69
N ARG A 183 -16.52 24.24 -1.74
CA ARG A 183 -15.63 23.06 -1.63
C ARG A 183 -16.15 22.15 -0.55
N LEU A 184 -16.49 20.95 -0.92
CA LEU A 184 -16.95 19.92 -0.01
C LEU A 184 -15.79 18.99 0.33
N TYR A 185 -15.37 19.00 1.58
CA TYR A 185 -14.32 18.12 2.11
C TYR A 185 -14.96 16.97 2.88
N ARG A 186 -14.49 15.75 2.65
CA ARG A 186 -14.91 14.57 3.39
C ARG A 186 -13.69 13.81 3.90
N LEU A 187 -13.70 13.51 5.20
CA LEU A 187 -12.77 12.56 5.80
C LEU A 187 -13.41 11.18 5.71
N MET A 188 -12.70 10.27 5.09
CA MET A 188 -13.15 8.91 4.78
C MET A 188 -12.23 7.89 5.42
N VAL A 189 -12.78 6.75 5.78
CA VAL A 189 -12.05 5.55 6.19
C VAL A 189 -12.55 4.40 5.33
N ALA A 190 -11.64 3.56 4.85
CA ALA A 190 -11.97 2.38 4.05
C ALA A 190 -10.97 1.26 4.36
N ASP A 191 -11.23 0.04 3.89
CA ASP A 191 -10.22 -1.01 3.83
C ASP A 191 -9.02 -0.57 2.98
N SER A 192 -7.88 -1.21 3.16
CA SER A 192 -6.63 -0.83 2.47
C SER A 192 -6.73 -0.83 0.94
N ASP A 193 -7.70 -1.54 0.38
CA ASP A 193 -8.00 -1.60 -1.05
C ASP A 193 -9.10 -0.63 -1.50
N GLY A 194 -9.62 0.19 -0.58
CA GLY A 194 -10.68 1.17 -0.83
C GLY A 194 -12.09 0.62 -0.73
N HIS A 195 -12.27 -0.64 -0.32
CA HIS A 195 -13.61 -1.21 -0.12
C HIS A 195 -14.28 -0.61 1.12
N ASP A 196 -15.62 -0.61 1.12
CA ASP A 196 -16.50 -0.12 2.19
C ASP A 196 -16.12 1.27 2.73
N PRO A 197 -16.09 2.32 1.88
CA PRO A 197 -15.70 3.65 2.32
C PRO A 197 -16.75 4.27 3.23
N GLN A 198 -16.36 4.53 4.48
CA GLN A 198 -17.19 5.17 5.50
C GLN A 198 -16.86 6.65 5.63
N GLN A 199 -17.89 7.51 5.59
CA GLN A 199 -17.72 8.95 5.82
C GLN A 199 -17.67 9.25 7.31
N ILE A 200 -16.52 9.73 7.78
CA ILE A 200 -16.30 10.09 9.18
C ILE A 200 -16.74 11.55 9.47
N LEU A 201 -16.39 12.45 8.55
CA LEU A 201 -16.68 13.87 8.66
C LEU A 201 -16.94 14.48 7.30
N GLN A 202 -17.84 15.47 7.24
CA GLN A 202 -18.03 16.32 6.07
C GLN A 202 -18.06 17.79 6.48
N THR A 203 -17.38 18.63 5.73
CA THR A 203 -17.36 20.10 5.93
C THR A 203 -17.51 20.81 4.59
N THR A 204 -18.07 22.02 4.62
CA THR A 204 -18.18 22.90 3.46
C THR A 204 -17.27 24.10 3.64
N ASN A 205 -16.38 24.36 2.67
CA ASN A 205 -15.40 25.45 2.65
C ASN A 205 -14.40 25.45 3.83
N LEU A 206 -14.41 24.43 4.68
CA LEU A 206 -13.48 24.24 5.78
C LEU A 206 -12.61 23.02 5.47
N PRO A 207 -11.32 23.21 5.15
CA PRO A 207 -10.44 22.10 4.85
C PRO A 207 -10.29 21.11 5.99
N VAL A 208 -10.23 19.83 5.65
CA VAL A 208 -9.81 18.76 6.55
C VAL A 208 -8.52 18.19 5.98
N LEU A 209 -7.50 18.05 6.83
CA LEU A 209 -6.14 17.70 6.38
C LEU A 209 -5.47 16.70 7.32
N SER A 210 -4.46 16.02 6.79
CA SER A 210 -3.49 15.23 7.55
C SER A 210 -4.10 14.24 8.55
N PRO A 211 -4.96 13.30 8.11
CA PRO A 211 -5.45 12.26 9.01
C PRO A 211 -4.29 11.36 9.47
N ALA A 212 -4.29 10.97 10.73
CA ALA A 212 -3.29 10.10 11.34
C ALA A 212 -3.96 9.11 12.30
N TRP A 213 -3.75 7.80 12.06
CA TRP A 213 -4.26 6.73 12.92
C TRP A 213 -3.49 6.64 14.23
N SER A 214 -4.21 6.43 15.33
CA SER A 214 -3.58 5.98 16.59
C SER A 214 -2.99 4.58 16.42
N PRO A 215 -1.94 4.21 17.19
CA PRO A 215 -1.29 2.91 17.08
C PRO A 215 -2.22 1.71 17.31
N ASN A 216 -3.28 1.87 18.10
CA ASN A 216 -4.29 0.84 18.36
C ASN A 216 -5.42 0.82 17.31
N GLY A 217 -5.46 1.79 16.37
CA GLY A 217 -6.48 1.87 15.32
C GLY A 217 -7.87 2.30 15.79
N GLU A 218 -8.03 2.78 17.03
CA GLU A 218 -9.33 3.19 17.58
C GLU A 218 -9.62 4.67 17.36
N TRP A 219 -8.57 5.49 17.27
CA TRP A 219 -8.67 6.94 17.12
C TRP A 219 -8.07 7.42 15.81
N LEU A 220 -8.66 8.49 15.28
CA LEU A 220 -8.14 9.22 14.14
C LEU A 220 -7.91 10.66 14.53
N ALA A 221 -6.66 11.13 14.46
CA ALA A 221 -6.33 12.55 14.58
C ALA A 221 -6.39 13.20 13.19
N TYR A 222 -6.91 14.42 13.11
CA TYR A 222 -6.92 15.19 11.86
C TYR A 222 -6.93 16.68 12.14
N VAL A 223 -6.53 17.47 11.17
CA VAL A 223 -6.61 18.93 11.20
C VAL A 223 -7.91 19.37 10.58
N SER A 224 -8.66 20.23 11.26
CA SER A 224 -9.84 20.90 10.70
C SER A 224 -9.89 22.35 11.11
N PHE A 225 -10.40 23.17 10.21
CA PHE A 225 -10.63 24.59 10.43
C PHE A 225 -12.02 24.80 11.01
N SER A 226 -12.17 25.85 11.83
CA SER A 226 -13.45 26.23 12.43
C SER A 226 -13.72 27.70 12.16
N ASN A 227 -14.98 28.03 11.86
CA ASN A 227 -15.43 29.44 11.72
C ASN A 227 -15.34 30.21 13.06
N ALA A 228 -15.34 29.50 14.20
CA ALA A 228 -15.30 30.10 15.53
C ALA A 228 -13.89 30.45 15.99
N THR A 229 -12.87 29.85 15.39
CA THR A 229 -11.46 30.08 15.71
C THR A 229 -10.72 30.43 14.42
N SER A 230 -9.93 31.49 14.44
CA SER A 230 -9.19 31.97 13.27
C SER A 230 -8.05 31.06 12.84
N GLY A 231 -8.04 29.75 13.21
CA GLY A 231 -6.96 28.84 12.96
C GLY A 231 -7.39 27.38 12.77
N ALA A 232 -6.42 26.55 12.42
CA ALA A 232 -6.57 25.11 12.33
C ALA A 232 -6.37 24.46 13.70
N ASN A 233 -7.20 23.50 14.04
CA ASN A 233 -7.13 22.72 15.28
C ASN A 233 -6.95 21.23 14.98
N ILE A 234 -6.30 20.51 15.89
CA ILE A 234 -6.24 19.06 15.84
C ILE A 234 -7.47 18.51 16.56
N TRP A 235 -8.18 17.66 15.84
CA TRP A 235 -9.34 16.92 16.33
C TRP A 235 -8.98 15.45 16.50
N LEU A 236 -9.56 14.83 17.50
CA LEU A 236 -9.49 13.40 17.77
C LEU A 236 -10.88 12.81 17.61
N GLN A 237 -11.00 11.83 16.73
CA GLN A 237 -12.25 11.12 16.44
C GLN A 237 -12.11 9.67 16.89
N ASP A 238 -12.98 9.23 17.77
CA ASP A 238 -13.16 7.81 18.06
C ASP A 238 -13.95 7.16 16.93
N ILE A 239 -13.35 6.17 16.28
CA ILE A 239 -13.91 5.52 15.09
C ILE A 239 -15.09 4.60 15.44
N ASN A 240 -15.10 4.03 16.65
CA ASN A 240 -16.13 3.10 17.08
C ASN A 240 -17.39 3.82 17.57
N SER A 241 -17.22 4.86 18.38
CA SER A 241 -18.36 5.61 18.96
C SER A 241 -18.82 6.80 18.12
N GLY A 242 -18.00 7.25 17.17
CA GLY A 242 -18.25 8.49 16.41
C GLY A 242 -18.05 9.78 17.20
N ASN A 243 -17.61 9.71 18.45
CA ASN A 243 -17.38 10.90 19.27
C ASN A 243 -16.10 11.62 18.85
N SER A 244 -16.16 12.95 18.80
CA SER A 244 -14.99 13.78 18.49
C SER A 244 -14.71 14.80 19.58
N ARG A 245 -13.43 15.16 19.75
CA ARG A 245 -12.98 16.19 20.66
C ARG A 245 -11.77 16.92 20.08
N THR A 246 -11.55 18.18 20.49
CA THR A 246 -10.28 18.86 20.22
C THR A 246 -9.17 18.29 21.10
N SER A 247 -7.99 18.05 20.52
CA SER A 247 -6.83 17.56 21.28
C SER A 247 -6.27 18.62 22.21
N ALA A 248 -6.07 19.82 21.67
CA ALA A 248 -5.66 21.02 22.43
C ALA A 248 -6.02 22.26 21.60
N GLN A 249 -6.40 23.33 22.27
CA GLN A 249 -6.38 24.67 21.70
C GLN A 249 -4.94 25.19 21.78
N VAL A 250 -4.28 25.28 20.63
CA VAL A 250 -2.95 25.88 20.53
C VAL A 250 -3.13 27.27 19.97
N GLU A 251 -2.49 28.28 20.62
CA GLU A 251 -2.40 29.60 20.02
C GLU A 251 -1.57 29.50 18.72
N GLY A 252 -2.21 29.76 17.58
CA GLY A 252 -1.59 29.63 16.26
C GLY A 252 -2.25 28.56 15.38
N THR A 253 -1.51 28.05 14.39
CA THR A 253 -2.00 27.05 13.45
C THR A 253 -1.43 25.68 13.80
N ALA A 254 -2.30 24.75 14.16
CA ALA A 254 -1.92 23.34 14.32
C ALA A 254 -1.89 22.64 12.96
N SER A 255 -0.91 21.75 12.73
CA SER A 255 -0.77 21.00 11.47
C SER A 255 -0.15 19.63 11.71
N ALA A 256 -0.44 18.69 10.81
CA ALA A 256 0.21 17.38 10.70
C ALA A 256 0.34 16.63 12.05
N PRO A 257 -0.78 16.14 12.63
CA PRO A 257 -0.74 15.38 13.88
C PRO A 257 0.05 14.07 13.67
N ALA A 258 0.79 13.67 14.70
CA ALA A 258 1.45 12.38 14.77
C ALA A 258 1.26 11.80 16.18
N TRP A 259 1.03 10.50 16.23
CA TRP A 259 0.88 9.78 17.50
C TRP A 259 2.22 9.26 18.00
N SER A 260 2.40 9.28 19.30
CA SER A 260 3.48 8.52 19.92
C SER A 260 3.23 7.01 19.76
N PRO A 261 4.29 6.17 19.72
CA PRO A 261 4.13 4.72 19.56
C PRO A 261 3.27 4.05 20.64
N ASP A 262 3.20 4.63 21.85
CA ASP A 262 2.37 4.14 22.94
C ASP A 262 0.93 4.69 22.92
N GLY A 263 0.61 5.55 21.95
CA GLY A 263 -0.72 6.13 21.75
C GLY A 263 -1.17 7.16 22.80
N LYS A 264 -0.25 7.65 23.65
CA LYS A 264 -0.62 8.57 24.73
C LYS A 264 -0.50 10.06 24.34
N TRP A 265 0.34 10.33 23.36
CA TRP A 265 0.67 11.69 22.92
C TRP A 265 0.49 11.84 21.41
#